data_cdf82ac0d7285d1452fa2bb1d7b417ac
#
_entry.id   cdf82ac0d7285d1452fa2bb1d7b417ac
#
_cell.length_a   1.000
_cell.length_b   1.000
_cell.length_c   1.000
_cell.angle_alpha   90.00
_cell.angle_beta   90.00
_cell.angle_gamma   90.00
#
_symmetry.space_group_name_H-M   'P 1'
#
loop_
_entity.id
_entity.type
_entity.pdbx_description
1 polymer ?
#
loop_
_entity_poly.entity_id
_entity_poly.type
_entity_poly.pdbx_seq_one_letter_code
_entity_poly.pdbx_strand_id
1 'polypeptide(L)'
;MTWTVIFTVKAERDLAKLPDDIAKRIILKIETIAENDPYDQLDRMTNSPYYKFRVGVYRGIVNIVNDKMILQLVRARHRSQVCEPHLVKT
;
A
#
# COMPACT_ATOMS: atom_id res chain seq x y z
N MET A 1 19.97 -2.58 -0.24
CA MET A 1 19.56 -2.06 -1.55
C MET A 1 18.20 -1.40 -1.42
N THR A 2 18.01 -0.34 -2.16
CA THR A 2 16.80 0.44 -2.06
C THR A 2 15.88 0.17 -3.25
N TRP A 3 14.64 -0.10 -2.96
CA TRP A 3 13.61 -0.26 -3.99
C TRP A 3 13.09 1.09 -4.39
N THR A 4 12.62 1.21 -5.62
CA THR A 4 12.00 2.45 -6.11
C THR A 4 10.51 2.41 -5.77
N VAL A 5 10.01 3.52 -5.24
CA VAL A 5 8.59 3.64 -4.90
C VAL A 5 7.90 4.47 -5.95
N ILE A 6 6.81 3.94 -6.51
CA ILE A 6 5.96 4.71 -7.41
C ILE A 6 4.52 4.63 -6.92
N PHE A 7 3.70 5.57 -7.39
CA PHE A 7 2.30 5.69 -6.97
C PHE A 7 1.40 5.64 -8.20
N THR A 8 0.34 4.84 -8.11
CA THR A 8 -0.68 4.87 -9.17
C THR A 8 -1.53 6.12 -9.02
N VAL A 9 -2.26 6.46 -10.09
CA VAL A 9 -3.18 7.59 -10.03
C VAL A 9 -4.25 7.37 -8.94
N LYS A 10 -4.72 6.14 -8.81
CA LYS A 10 -5.70 5.81 -7.76
C LYS A 10 -5.12 6.02 -6.37
N ALA A 11 -3.87 5.61 -6.17
CA ALA A 11 -3.21 5.80 -4.87
C ALA A 11 -3.04 7.28 -4.57
N GLU A 12 -2.64 8.07 -5.56
CA GLU A 12 -2.50 9.51 -5.37
C GLU A 12 -3.83 10.16 -4.99
N ARG A 13 -4.91 9.73 -5.63
CA ARG A 13 -6.23 10.23 -5.30
C ARG A 13 -6.66 9.81 -3.90
N ASP A 14 -6.36 8.57 -3.52
CA ASP A 14 -6.66 8.10 -2.18
C ASP A 14 -5.94 8.93 -1.13
N LEU A 15 -4.63 9.17 -1.35
CA LEU A 15 -3.84 9.96 -0.42
C LEU A 15 -4.35 11.38 -0.29
N ALA A 16 -4.83 11.97 -1.38
CA ALA A 16 -5.35 13.33 -1.37
C ALA A 16 -6.63 13.45 -0.54
N LYS A 17 -7.34 12.34 -0.35
CA LYS A 17 -8.58 12.33 0.44
C LYS A 17 -8.35 12.05 1.92
N LEU A 18 -7.13 11.66 2.29
CA LEU A 18 -6.81 11.34 3.67
C LEU A 18 -6.32 12.60 4.39
N PRO A 19 -6.44 12.62 5.74
CA PRO A 19 -5.78 13.69 6.49
C PRO A 19 -4.30 13.73 6.17
N ASP A 20 -3.74 14.93 6.15
CA ASP A 20 -2.35 15.13 5.75
C ASP A 20 -1.37 14.29 6.55
N ASP A 21 -1.57 14.21 7.87
CA ASP A 21 -0.66 13.44 8.71
C ASP A 21 -0.72 11.95 8.41
N ILE A 22 -1.90 11.44 8.07
CA ILE A 22 -2.04 10.04 7.71
C ILE A 22 -1.39 9.78 6.36
N ALA A 23 -1.62 10.65 5.39
CA ALA A 23 -1.00 10.50 4.07
C ALA A 23 0.52 10.49 4.19
N LYS A 24 1.08 11.38 4.99
CA LYS A 24 2.52 11.42 5.21
C LYS A 24 3.04 10.14 5.87
N ARG A 25 2.30 9.60 6.82
CA ARG A 25 2.70 8.36 7.48
C ARG A 25 2.70 7.19 6.51
N ILE A 26 1.73 7.14 5.62
CA ILE A 26 1.66 6.07 4.64
C ILE A 26 2.84 6.16 3.67
N ILE A 27 3.14 7.36 3.21
CA ILE A 27 4.27 7.58 2.31
C ILE A 27 5.59 7.21 3.00
N LEU A 28 5.79 7.67 4.24
CA LEU A 28 6.97 7.33 5.00
C LEU A 28 7.10 5.83 5.22
N LYS A 29 5.98 5.18 5.48
CA LYS A 29 6.00 3.74 5.72
C LYS A 29 6.46 2.98 4.48
N ILE A 30 5.93 3.31 3.32
CA ILE A 30 6.33 2.59 2.11
C ILE A 30 7.77 2.91 1.74
N GLU A 31 8.24 4.12 2.02
CA GLU A 31 9.64 4.46 1.79
C GLU A 31 10.56 3.68 2.71
N THR A 32 10.17 3.51 3.96
CA THR A 32 10.93 2.70 4.91
C THR A 32 10.96 1.24 4.46
N ILE A 33 9.84 0.73 3.99
CA ILE A 33 9.78 -0.62 3.48
C ILE A 33 10.73 -0.78 2.28
N ALA A 34 10.79 0.23 1.43
CA ALA A 34 11.63 0.20 0.24
C ALA A 34 13.12 0.19 0.57
N GLU A 35 13.50 0.72 1.73
CA GLU A 35 14.90 0.74 2.16
C GLU A 35 15.35 -0.57 2.78
N ASN A 36 14.41 -1.44 3.07
CA ASN A 36 14.69 -2.72 3.71
C ASN A 36 14.20 -3.83 2.80
N ASP A 37 13.92 -5.00 3.37
CA ASP A 37 13.39 -6.10 2.57
C ASP A 37 11.86 -6.01 2.56
N PRO A 38 11.27 -5.66 1.41
CA PRO A 38 9.81 -5.52 1.35
C PRO A 38 9.07 -6.80 1.72
N TYR A 39 9.63 -7.94 1.40
CA TYR A 39 8.96 -9.21 1.69
C TYR A 39 8.86 -9.50 3.18
N ASP A 40 9.76 -8.93 3.98
CA ASP A 40 9.70 -9.08 5.42
C ASP A 40 8.67 -8.17 6.06
N GLN A 41 8.37 -7.06 5.42
CA GLN A 41 7.55 -6.02 6.04
C GLN A 41 6.15 -5.91 5.48
N LEU A 42 5.89 -6.57 4.38
CA LEU A 42 4.57 -6.55 3.75
C LEU A 42 3.90 -7.90 3.95
N ASP A 43 2.59 -7.84 4.17
CA ASP A 43 1.77 -9.04 4.27
C ASP A 43 1.12 -9.32 2.93
N ARG A 44 1.08 -10.59 2.56
CA ARG A 44 0.43 -10.96 1.32
C ARG A 44 -1.08 -10.94 1.48
N MET A 45 -1.78 -10.37 0.51
CA MET A 45 -3.23 -10.37 0.52
C MET A 45 -3.78 -11.70 0.01
N THR A 46 -4.84 -12.17 0.67
CA THR A 46 -5.46 -13.43 0.31
C THR A 46 -6.12 -13.31 -1.06
N ASN A 47 -5.87 -14.30 -1.92
CA ASN A 47 -6.46 -14.38 -3.26
C ASN A 47 -6.14 -13.17 -4.12
N SER A 48 -4.95 -12.58 -3.93
CA SER A 48 -4.56 -11.40 -4.65
C SER A 48 -3.05 -11.42 -4.88
N PRO A 49 -2.56 -10.87 -6.00
CA PRO A 49 -1.13 -10.73 -6.21
C PRO A 49 -0.51 -9.61 -5.42
N TYR A 50 -1.32 -8.81 -4.72
CA TYR A 50 -0.85 -7.63 -4.02
C TYR A 50 -0.46 -7.93 -2.59
N TYR A 51 0.27 -6.98 -2.01
CA TYR A 51 0.70 -7.01 -0.63
C TYR A 51 0.10 -5.80 0.09
N LYS A 52 0.14 -5.82 1.41
CA LYS A 52 -0.44 -4.73 2.21
C LYS A 52 0.44 -4.40 3.39
N PHE A 53 0.30 -3.17 3.87
CA PHE A 53 0.86 -2.73 5.14
C PHE A 53 -0.16 -1.86 5.85
N ARG A 54 0.03 -1.64 7.14
CA ARG A 54 -0.91 -0.87 7.95
C ARG A 54 -0.28 0.36 8.54
N VAL A 55 -1.08 1.43 8.62
CA VAL A 55 -0.77 2.63 9.37
C VAL A 55 -2.04 2.96 10.15
N GLY A 56 -2.06 2.62 11.44
CA GLY A 56 -3.27 2.77 12.23
C GLY A 56 -4.41 1.97 11.66
N VAL A 57 -5.51 2.64 11.35
CA VAL A 57 -6.69 2.00 10.76
C VAL A 57 -6.68 2.06 9.23
N TYR A 58 -5.59 2.54 8.65
CA TYR A 58 -5.46 2.65 7.20
C TYR A 58 -4.54 1.57 6.67
N ARG A 59 -4.71 1.22 5.41
CA ARG A 59 -3.89 0.22 4.74
C ARG A 59 -3.38 0.73 3.42
N GLY A 60 -2.12 0.41 3.13
CA GLY A 60 -1.56 0.62 1.81
C GLY A 60 -1.53 -0.70 1.09
N ILE A 61 -1.94 -0.71 -0.17
CA ILE A 61 -1.90 -1.89 -1.02
C ILE A 61 -0.80 -1.69 -2.04
N VAL A 62 0.10 -2.67 -2.12
CA VAL A 62 1.35 -2.55 -2.86
C VAL A 62 1.48 -3.68 -3.87
N ASN A 63 1.89 -3.33 -5.07
CA ASN A 63 2.32 -4.30 -6.06
C ASN A 63 3.85 -4.33 -6.07
N ILE A 64 4.43 -5.51 -5.97
CA ILE A 64 5.88 -5.66 -6.02
C ILE A 64 6.28 -6.09 -7.42
N VAL A 65 7.05 -5.23 -8.09
CA VAL A 65 7.64 -5.57 -9.39
C VAL A 65 9.06 -6.01 -9.12
N ASN A 66 9.24 -7.30 -8.90
CA ASN A 66 10.46 -7.85 -8.34
C ASN A 66 11.67 -7.65 -9.24
N ASP A 67 11.54 -7.92 -10.52
CA ASP A 67 12.65 -7.85 -11.45
C ASP A 67 13.16 -6.43 -11.66
N LYS A 68 12.34 -5.44 -11.39
CA LYS A 68 12.74 -4.03 -11.51
C LYS A 68 12.95 -3.36 -10.16
N MET A 69 12.73 -4.09 -9.07
CA MET A 69 12.84 -3.57 -7.71
C MET A 69 11.98 -2.33 -7.51
N ILE A 70 10.73 -2.42 -7.91
CA ILE A 70 9.76 -1.34 -7.77
C ILE A 70 8.66 -1.76 -6.80
N LEU A 71 8.36 -0.86 -5.88
CA LEU A 71 7.17 -0.97 -5.02
C LEU A 71 6.16 0.04 -5.54
N GLN A 72 5.03 -0.46 -6.01
CA GLN A 72 3.99 0.39 -6.56
C GLN A 72 2.85 0.47 -5.55
N LEU A 73 2.61 1.66 -5.00
CA LEU A 73 1.45 1.86 -4.13
C LEU A 73 0.22 1.95 -5.01
N VAL A 74 -0.66 0.97 -4.88
CA VAL A 74 -1.84 0.84 -5.74
C VAL A 74 -3.04 1.55 -5.13
N ARG A 75 -3.22 1.41 -3.82
CA ARG A 75 -4.32 2.04 -3.09
C ARG A 75 -3.87 2.38 -1.68
N ALA A 76 -4.53 3.38 -1.09
CA ALA A 76 -4.31 3.74 0.32
C ALA A 76 -5.68 4.08 0.90
N ARG A 77 -6.22 3.18 1.75
CA ARG A 77 -7.61 3.28 2.17
C ARG A 77 -7.79 2.91 3.63
N HIS A 78 -8.90 3.35 4.20
CA HIS A 78 -9.31 2.89 5.51
C HIS A 78 -9.51 1.37 5.47
N ARG A 79 -9.17 0.69 6.55
CA ARG A 79 -9.18 -0.78 6.55
C ARG A 79 -10.54 -1.36 6.16
N SER A 80 -11.63 -0.67 6.50
CA SER A 80 -12.96 -1.15 6.16
C SER A 80 -13.23 -1.12 4.67
N GLN A 81 -12.46 -0.32 3.93
CA GLN A 81 -12.62 -0.18 2.48
C GLN A 81 -11.76 -1.15 1.70
N VAL A 82 -10.84 -1.85 2.39
CA VAL A 82 -9.99 -2.85 1.75
C VAL A 82 -10.47 -4.26 2.05
N CYS A 83 -11.63 -4.39 2.64
CA CYS A 83 -12.20 -5.68 2.91
C CYS A 83 -12.52 -6.39 1.60
N GLU A 84 -12.76 -7.67 1.71
CA GLU A 84 -12.98 -8.50 0.55
C GLU A 84 -14.10 -7.97 -0.32
N PRO A 85 -13.93 -8.03 -1.61
CA PRO A 85 -14.93 -7.51 -2.55
C PRO A 85 -16.33 -8.09 -2.37
N HIS A 86 -16.41 -9.31 -1.93
CA HIS A 86 -17.71 -9.94 -1.80
C HIS A 86 -18.61 -9.26 -0.77
N LEU A 87 -18.02 -8.46 0.10
CA LEU A 87 -18.82 -7.72 1.05
C LEU A 87 -19.63 -6.62 0.39
N VAL A 88 -19.25 -6.29 -0.75
CA VAL A 88 -19.91 -5.23 -1.44
C VAL A 88 -21.26 -5.63 -1.89
N LYS A 89 -21.42 -6.69 -1.99
CA LYS A 89 -22.58 -7.05 -2.43
C LYS A 89 -23.70 -6.69 -1.75
N THR A 90 -23.39 -6.39 -1.26
CA THR A 90 -24.39 -6.09 -0.63
C THR A 90 -25.00 -5.30 -0.70
#